data_077d5ff29bbc4be7ba89a46c89823763
#
_entry.id   077d5ff29bbc4be7ba89a46c89823763
#
_cell.length_a   1.000
_cell.length_b   1.000
_cell.length_c   1.000
_cell.angle_alpha   90.00
_cell.angle_beta   90.00
_cell.angle_gamma   90.00
#
_symmetry.space_group_name_H-M   'P 1'
#
loop_
_entity.id
_entity.type
_entity.pdbx_description
1 polymer ?
#
loop_
_entity_poly.entity_id
_entity_poly.type
_entity_poly.pdbx_seq_one_letter_code
_entity_poly.pdbx_strand_id
1 'polypeptide(L)'
;MSKVYVNQWGYLPNSPKTAVIAGNGSDQPVKIRVINEQDSCVLEQEAVFFGHDAASDDDVWQADFSEVTAPGKYHVEDDQGSSSYSFQISEDIYEKLGNMMSKALYFQRCGTALDEKYAGIFKRECCHTGKAMQLKDYVNLQAGNISEAQIQMFDVQGGWHDAGDFGRYPTAAATALAHMLYAWEL
;
A
#
# COMPACT_ATOMS: atom_id res chain seq x y z
N MET A 1 22.60 -19.69 0.63
CA MET A 1 21.99 -19.46 -0.71
C MET A 1 21.45 -18.05 -0.67
N SER A 2 21.89 -17.19 -1.57
CA SER A 2 21.45 -15.80 -1.67
C SER A 2 19.99 -15.71 -2.09
N LYS A 3 19.38 -14.54 -1.86
CA LYS A 3 18.04 -14.20 -2.33
C LYS A 3 18.13 -12.81 -2.95
N VAL A 4 17.46 -12.63 -4.09
CA VAL A 4 17.43 -11.35 -4.80
C VAL A 4 16.03 -10.75 -4.69
N TYR A 5 15.94 -9.54 -4.17
CA TYR A 5 14.70 -8.81 -3.95
C TYR A 5 14.64 -7.56 -4.81
N VAL A 6 13.48 -7.31 -5.38
CA VAL A 6 13.14 -6.12 -6.17
C VAL A 6 11.75 -5.63 -5.79
N ASN A 7 11.36 -4.43 -6.23
CA ASN A 7 9.99 -3.95 -6.03
C ASN A 7 9.00 -4.82 -6.82
N GLN A 8 8.08 -5.46 -6.13
CA GLN A 8 7.08 -6.37 -6.72
C GLN A 8 6.12 -5.67 -7.69
N TRP A 9 5.83 -4.38 -7.49
CA TRP A 9 5.00 -3.60 -8.39
C TRP A 9 5.72 -3.19 -9.67
N GLY A 10 7.05 -3.16 -9.63
CA GLY A 10 7.88 -2.67 -10.71
C GLY A 10 8.33 -1.23 -10.51
N TYR A 11 8.71 -0.57 -11.58
CA TYR A 11 9.35 0.74 -11.53
C TYR A 11 8.87 1.66 -12.66
N LEU A 12 8.86 2.96 -12.40
CA LEU A 12 8.78 3.96 -13.47
C LEU A 12 10.13 4.00 -14.23
N PRO A 13 10.15 4.32 -15.52
CA PRO A 13 11.38 4.38 -16.32
C PRO A 13 12.48 5.23 -15.70
N ASN A 14 12.15 6.41 -15.22
CA ASN A 14 13.12 7.38 -14.70
C ASN A 14 13.23 7.42 -13.17
N SER A 15 12.59 6.48 -12.46
CA SER A 15 12.73 6.38 -10.99
C SER A 15 14.01 5.65 -10.59
N PRO A 16 14.53 5.89 -9.37
CA PRO A 16 15.56 5.04 -8.78
C PRO A 16 15.11 3.58 -8.70
N LYS A 17 16.03 2.66 -9.01
CA LYS A 17 15.78 1.20 -9.01
C LYS A 17 16.91 0.50 -8.29
N THR A 18 16.57 -0.20 -7.22
CA THR A 18 17.55 -0.93 -6.41
C THR A 18 17.13 -2.39 -6.30
N ALA A 19 18.08 -3.28 -6.51
CA ALA A 19 17.99 -4.68 -6.12
C ALA A 19 18.69 -4.87 -4.77
N VAL A 20 18.10 -5.68 -3.91
CA VAL A 20 18.68 -6.07 -2.62
C VAL A 20 19.03 -7.56 -2.69
N ILE A 21 20.27 -7.87 -2.40
CA ILE A 21 20.77 -9.25 -2.33
C ILE A 21 21.02 -9.56 -0.86
N ALA A 22 20.36 -10.60 -0.35
CA ALA A 22 20.52 -11.05 1.03
C ALA A 22 21.05 -12.48 1.06
N GLY A 23 22.00 -12.76 1.96
CA GLY A 23 22.55 -14.09 2.12
C GLY A 23 23.67 -14.11 3.16
N ASN A 24 24.02 -15.28 3.62
CA ASN A 24 25.03 -15.44 4.65
C ASN A 24 26.40 -15.79 4.04
N GLY A 25 27.41 -15.02 4.41
CA GLY A 25 28.79 -15.51 4.47
C GLY A 25 29.58 -15.50 3.18
N SER A 26 29.51 -14.43 2.36
CA SER A 26 30.59 -14.24 1.40
C SER A 26 31.16 -12.82 1.54
N ASP A 27 32.47 -12.74 1.86
CA ASP A 27 33.26 -11.51 1.78
C ASP A 27 33.56 -11.12 0.31
N GLN A 28 32.98 -11.82 -0.65
CA GLN A 28 33.20 -11.58 -2.08
C GLN A 28 32.19 -10.59 -2.62
N PRO A 29 32.60 -9.68 -3.50
CA PRO A 29 31.66 -8.82 -4.22
C PRO A 29 30.61 -9.66 -4.93
N VAL A 30 29.35 -9.27 -4.79
CA VAL A 30 28.22 -9.89 -5.48
C VAL A 30 27.99 -9.13 -6.78
N LYS A 31 27.95 -9.83 -7.89
CA LYS A 31 27.56 -9.23 -9.17
C LYS A 31 26.11 -9.53 -9.48
N ILE A 32 25.45 -8.56 -10.07
CA ILE A 32 24.09 -8.73 -10.59
C ILE A 32 24.04 -8.55 -12.10
N ARG A 33 23.08 -9.21 -12.71
CA ARG A 33 22.67 -9.02 -14.10
C ARG A 33 21.20 -8.69 -14.17
N VAL A 34 20.83 -7.67 -14.91
CA VAL A 34 19.44 -7.37 -15.24
C VAL A 34 19.13 -8.00 -16.59
N ILE A 35 18.17 -8.90 -16.61
CA ILE A 35 17.81 -9.71 -17.76
C ILE A 35 16.42 -9.29 -18.25
N ASN A 36 16.27 -9.06 -19.55
CA ASN A 36 14.99 -8.76 -20.17
C ASN A 36 14.20 -10.03 -20.54
N GLU A 37 12.99 -9.86 -21.06
CA GLU A 37 12.12 -10.98 -21.47
C GLU A 37 12.61 -11.79 -22.67
N GLN A 38 13.66 -11.34 -23.38
CA GLN A 38 14.34 -12.07 -24.44
C GLN A 38 15.59 -12.81 -23.93
N ASP A 39 15.72 -12.98 -22.60
CA ASP A 39 16.89 -13.56 -21.94
C ASP A 39 18.22 -12.85 -22.26
N SER A 40 18.15 -11.56 -22.59
CA SER A 40 19.33 -10.74 -22.87
C SER A 40 19.72 -9.95 -21.62
N CYS A 41 21.00 -9.98 -21.29
CA CYS A 41 21.57 -9.15 -20.23
C CYS A 41 21.64 -7.69 -20.72
N VAL A 42 20.93 -6.79 -20.06
CA VAL A 42 20.88 -5.36 -20.39
C VAL A 42 21.77 -4.50 -19.48
N LEU A 43 22.12 -5.01 -18.31
CA LEU A 43 23.04 -4.38 -17.37
C LEU A 43 23.73 -5.46 -16.53
N GLU A 44 25.04 -5.28 -16.32
CA GLU A 44 25.82 -6.06 -15.35
C GLU A 44 26.61 -5.10 -14.47
N GLN A 45 26.57 -5.30 -13.15
CA GLN A 45 27.32 -4.48 -12.22
C GLN A 45 27.57 -5.19 -10.88
N GLU A 46 28.47 -4.62 -10.08
CA GLU A 46 28.74 -5.07 -8.74
C GLU A 46 27.75 -4.44 -7.75
N ALA A 47 27.23 -5.25 -6.82
CA ALA A 47 26.47 -4.78 -5.68
C ALA A 47 27.39 -4.25 -4.58
N VAL A 48 27.00 -3.19 -3.92
CA VAL A 48 27.71 -2.59 -2.79
C VAL A 48 27.26 -3.24 -1.50
N PHE A 49 28.20 -3.67 -0.67
CA PHE A 49 27.90 -4.20 0.65
C PHE A 49 27.25 -3.10 1.50
N PHE A 50 26.03 -3.35 1.94
CA PHE A 50 25.28 -2.43 2.80
C PHE A 50 25.56 -2.65 4.28
N GLY A 51 25.72 -3.92 4.68
CA GLY A 51 25.98 -4.33 6.06
C GLY A 51 25.24 -5.57 6.46
N HIS A 52 25.44 -5.96 7.71
CA HIS A 52 24.72 -7.07 8.34
C HIS A 52 23.39 -6.57 8.93
N ASP A 53 22.28 -7.19 8.55
CA ASP A 53 20.97 -6.96 9.15
C ASP A 53 20.73 -7.94 10.30
N ALA A 54 20.86 -7.43 11.53
CA ALA A 54 20.70 -8.23 12.75
C ALA A 54 19.27 -8.77 12.95
N ALA A 55 18.26 -8.22 12.27
CA ALA A 55 16.88 -8.68 12.40
C ALA A 55 16.60 -9.95 11.60
N SER A 56 17.20 -10.05 10.41
CA SER A 56 17.09 -11.23 9.54
C SER A 56 18.28 -12.19 9.64
N ASP A 57 19.37 -11.76 10.28
CA ASP A 57 20.67 -12.46 10.35
C ASP A 57 21.29 -12.69 8.95
N ASP A 58 21.03 -11.72 8.03
CA ASP A 58 21.55 -11.74 6.67
C ASP A 58 22.62 -10.64 6.47
N ASP A 59 23.62 -10.94 5.67
CA ASP A 59 24.48 -9.93 5.05
C ASP A 59 23.78 -9.39 3.80
N VAL A 60 23.79 -8.07 3.63
CA VAL A 60 22.99 -7.36 2.62
C VAL A 60 23.87 -6.57 1.68
N TRP A 61 23.62 -6.71 0.38
CA TRP A 61 24.19 -5.91 -0.70
C TRP A 61 23.08 -5.18 -1.44
N GLN A 62 23.42 -4.02 -2.00
CA GLN A 62 22.51 -3.23 -2.82
C GLN A 62 23.15 -2.96 -4.17
N ALA A 63 22.36 -3.08 -5.23
CA ALA A 63 22.77 -2.76 -6.58
C ALA A 63 21.77 -1.79 -7.21
N ASP A 64 22.27 -0.63 -7.67
CA ASP A 64 21.48 0.38 -8.34
C ASP A 64 21.45 0.07 -9.85
N PHE A 65 20.26 -0.22 -10.38
CA PHE A 65 20.03 -0.44 -11.81
C PHE A 65 19.15 0.63 -12.46
N SER A 66 19.18 1.86 -11.92
CA SER A 66 18.37 2.99 -12.40
C SER A 66 18.63 3.34 -13.88
N GLU A 67 19.79 2.97 -14.43
CA GLU A 67 20.12 3.16 -15.84
C GLU A 67 19.22 2.35 -16.79
N VAL A 68 18.57 1.29 -16.32
CA VAL A 68 17.62 0.52 -17.12
C VAL A 68 16.30 1.27 -17.15
N THR A 69 16.11 2.10 -18.18
CA THR A 69 14.93 2.96 -18.36
C THR A 69 13.93 2.46 -19.39
N ALA A 70 14.32 1.52 -20.24
CA ALA A 70 13.44 1.02 -21.30
C ALA A 70 12.22 0.30 -20.70
N PRO A 71 10.98 0.64 -21.12
CA PRO A 71 9.79 -0.12 -20.72
C PRO A 71 9.90 -1.59 -21.15
N GLY A 72 9.48 -2.51 -20.27
CA GLY A 72 9.56 -3.93 -20.52
C GLY A 72 9.47 -4.77 -19.26
N LYS A 73 9.61 -6.07 -19.40
CA LYS A 73 9.63 -7.04 -18.31
C LYS A 73 11.06 -7.52 -18.07
N TYR A 74 11.45 -7.57 -16.82
CA TYR A 74 12.81 -7.86 -16.38
C TYR A 74 12.82 -8.76 -15.16
N HIS A 75 13.97 -9.35 -14.88
CA HIS A 75 14.33 -9.90 -13.58
C HIS A 75 15.83 -9.62 -13.31
N VAL A 76 16.24 -9.76 -12.08
CA VAL A 76 17.64 -9.60 -11.65
C VAL A 76 18.16 -10.96 -11.21
N GLU A 77 19.34 -11.33 -11.70
CA GLU A 77 20.08 -12.51 -11.28
C GLU A 77 21.36 -12.11 -10.55
N ASP A 78 21.79 -12.89 -9.58
CA ASP A 78 23.11 -12.78 -9.00
C ASP A 78 24.09 -13.80 -9.61
N ASP A 79 25.38 -13.64 -9.33
CA ASP A 79 26.44 -14.55 -9.78
C ASP A 79 26.48 -15.88 -9.02
N GLN A 80 25.60 -16.07 -8.03
CA GLN A 80 25.44 -17.30 -7.26
C GLN A 80 24.27 -18.17 -7.75
N GLY A 81 23.59 -17.74 -8.80
CA GLY A 81 22.48 -18.45 -9.43
C GLY A 81 21.11 -18.21 -8.81
N SER A 82 20.96 -17.17 -8.00
CA SER A 82 19.66 -16.75 -7.50
C SER A 82 19.05 -15.70 -8.41
N SER A 83 17.71 -15.71 -8.52
CA SER A 83 16.96 -14.78 -9.36
C SER A 83 15.82 -14.14 -8.58
N SER A 84 15.53 -12.88 -8.89
CA SER A 84 14.37 -12.19 -8.38
C SER A 84 13.08 -12.65 -9.04
N TYR A 85 11.93 -12.26 -8.49
CA TYR A 85 10.69 -12.25 -9.27
C TYR A 85 10.83 -11.34 -10.47
N SER A 86 10.08 -11.67 -11.55
CA SER A 86 9.95 -10.75 -12.67
C SER A 86 9.20 -9.50 -12.27
N PHE A 87 9.66 -8.34 -12.72
CA PHE A 87 9.03 -7.05 -12.54
C PHE A 87 8.88 -6.33 -13.89
N GLN A 88 8.11 -5.27 -13.91
CA GLN A 88 7.88 -4.44 -15.08
C GLN A 88 8.44 -3.04 -14.88
N ILE A 89 8.99 -2.46 -15.95
CA ILE A 89 9.28 -1.02 -16.06
C ILE A 89 8.23 -0.43 -17.01
N SER A 90 7.41 0.53 -16.53
CA SER A 90 6.36 1.16 -17.33
C SER A 90 6.00 2.52 -16.77
N GLU A 91 5.55 3.45 -17.63
CA GLU A 91 5.06 4.77 -17.23
C GLU A 91 3.76 4.69 -16.41
N ASP A 92 2.97 3.67 -16.61
CA ASP A 92 1.66 3.45 -15.97
C ASP A 92 1.69 2.42 -14.82
N ILE A 93 2.88 2.03 -14.38
CA ILE A 93 3.09 0.91 -13.43
C ILE A 93 2.27 1.04 -12.14
N TYR A 94 2.04 2.27 -11.67
CA TYR A 94 1.29 2.54 -10.44
C TYR A 94 -0.17 2.96 -10.68
N GLU A 95 -0.64 3.09 -11.93
CA GLU A 95 -2.02 3.51 -12.23
C GLU A 95 -3.05 2.55 -11.61
N LYS A 96 -2.86 1.26 -11.81
CA LYS A 96 -3.76 0.24 -11.22
C LYS A 96 -3.78 0.30 -9.70
N LEU A 97 -2.62 0.48 -9.08
CA LEU A 97 -2.50 0.59 -7.62
C LEU A 97 -3.20 1.85 -7.11
N GLY A 98 -2.97 3.01 -7.73
CA GLY A 98 -3.63 4.27 -7.41
C GLY A 98 -5.16 4.16 -7.50
N ASN A 99 -5.66 3.55 -8.56
CA ASN A 99 -7.08 3.30 -8.75
C ASN A 99 -7.66 2.37 -7.66
N MET A 100 -6.93 1.32 -7.25
CA MET A 100 -7.35 0.43 -6.17
C MET A 100 -7.37 1.13 -4.82
N MET A 101 -6.37 1.95 -4.51
CA MET A 101 -6.29 2.74 -3.27
C MET A 101 -7.43 3.76 -3.18
N SER A 102 -7.70 4.49 -4.25
CA SER A 102 -8.83 5.43 -4.33
C SER A 102 -10.18 4.72 -4.15
N LYS A 103 -10.32 3.53 -4.75
CA LYS A 103 -11.51 2.71 -4.61
C LYS A 103 -11.70 2.18 -3.18
N ALA A 104 -10.63 1.86 -2.45
CA ALA A 104 -10.70 1.48 -1.04
C ALA A 104 -11.31 2.61 -0.19
N LEU A 105 -10.88 3.85 -0.39
CA LEU A 105 -11.46 5.01 0.27
C LEU A 105 -12.95 5.21 -0.09
N TYR A 106 -13.33 4.95 -1.33
CA TYR A 106 -14.74 4.98 -1.75
C TYR A 106 -15.59 3.96 -1.01
N PHE A 107 -15.11 2.71 -0.85
CA PHE A 107 -15.85 1.67 -0.15
C PHE A 107 -16.03 1.92 1.35
N GLN A 108 -15.11 2.65 1.98
CA GLN A 108 -15.16 2.99 3.39
C GLN A 108 -16.04 4.21 3.71
N ARG A 109 -16.64 4.86 2.72
CA ARG A 109 -17.50 6.03 2.95
C ARG A 109 -18.71 5.67 3.81
N CYS A 110 -19.02 6.52 4.79
CA CYS A 110 -20.22 6.43 5.63
C CYS A 110 -21.28 7.46 5.20
N GLY A 111 -22.54 7.20 5.47
CA GLY A 111 -23.63 8.12 5.19
C GLY A 111 -23.91 8.36 3.69
N THR A 112 -23.46 7.45 2.84
CA THR A 112 -23.62 7.50 1.39
C THR A 112 -23.89 6.11 0.84
N ALA A 113 -24.82 6.00 -0.11
CA ALA A 113 -25.00 4.77 -0.86
C ALA A 113 -23.77 4.49 -1.73
N LEU A 114 -23.43 3.22 -1.87
CA LEU A 114 -22.42 2.76 -2.82
C LEU A 114 -23.14 2.22 -4.05
N ASP A 115 -23.14 3.00 -5.14
CA ASP A 115 -23.84 2.68 -6.36
C ASP A 115 -23.21 1.47 -7.06
N GLU A 116 -24.04 0.59 -7.61
CA GLU A 116 -23.61 -0.59 -8.35
C GLU A 116 -22.64 -0.25 -9.49
N LYS A 117 -22.84 0.88 -10.15
CA LYS A 117 -21.97 1.36 -11.23
C LYS A 117 -20.48 1.43 -10.81
N TYR A 118 -20.21 1.77 -9.55
CA TYR A 118 -18.84 1.96 -9.02
C TYR A 118 -18.43 0.82 -8.09
N ALA A 119 -19.38 0.26 -7.34
CA ALA A 119 -19.14 -0.76 -6.34
C ALA A 119 -19.33 -2.20 -6.84
N GLY A 120 -20.05 -2.40 -7.95
CA GLY A 120 -20.36 -3.73 -8.45
C GLY A 120 -21.12 -4.54 -7.41
N ILE A 121 -20.65 -5.76 -7.14
CA ILE A 121 -21.27 -6.69 -6.17
C ILE A 121 -21.21 -6.17 -4.71
N PHE A 122 -20.39 -5.18 -4.42
CA PHE A 122 -20.25 -4.56 -3.09
C PHE A 122 -21.12 -3.30 -2.94
N LYS A 123 -22.12 -3.12 -3.82
CA LYS A 123 -23.12 -2.06 -3.67
C LYS A 123 -23.82 -2.17 -2.32
N ARG A 124 -24.18 -1.04 -1.75
CA ARG A 124 -25.00 -0.97 -0.53
C ARG A 124 -25.77 0.34 -0.44
N GLU A 125 -26.88 0.28 0.26
CA GLU A 125 -27.65 1.47 0.61
C GLU A 125 -26.90 2.39 1.58
N CYS A 126 -27.41 3.62 1.72
CA CYS A 126 -26.88 4.57 2.68
C CYS A 126 -26.95 4.00 4.10
N CYS A 127 -25.85 4.10 4.83
CA CYS A 127 -25.70 3.57 6.18
C CYS A 127 -25.64 4.69 7.22
N HIS A 128 -25.88 4.37 8.50
CA HIS A 128 -25.76 5.27 9.65
C HIS A 128 -26.56 6.57 9.47
N THR A 129 -27.81 6.43 9.02
CA THR A 129 -28.73 7.55 8.79
C THR A 129 -29.44 8.02 10.06
N GLY A 130 -29.32 7.27 11.17
CA GLY A 130 -29.87 7.64 12.44
C GLY A 130 -29.04 8.69 13.18
N LYS A 131 -29.67 9.35 14.16
CA LYS A 131 -28.98 10.25 15.07
C LYS A 131 -28.25 9.46 16.17
N ALA A 132 -27.20 10.02 16.72
CA ALA A 132 -26.43 9.46 17.83
C ALA A 132 -26.66 10.23 19.12
N MET A 133 -26.50 9.56 20.25
CA MET A 133 -26.46 10.16 21.59
C MET A 133 -25.06 10.02 22.20
N GLN A 134 -24.77 10.79 23.23
CA GLN A 134 -23.54 10.63 23.99
C GLN A 134 -23.55 9.32 24.76
N LEU A 135 -22.40 8.65 24.87
CA LEU A 135 -22.29 7.39 25.64
C LEU A 135 -22.76 7.52 27.06
N LYS A 136 -22.48 8.66 27.75
CA LYS A 136 -22.94 8.92 29.10
C LYS A 136 -24.47 8.90 29.22
N ASP A 137 -25.17 9.44 28.20
CA ASP A 137 -26.63 9.49 28.18
C ASP A 137 -27.21 8.10 27.93
N TYR A 138 -26.59 7.32 27.04
CA TYR A 138 -26.96 5.91 26.85
C TYR A 138 -26.81 5.09 28.13
N VAL A 139 -25.69 5.22 28.84
CA VAL A 139 -25.47 4.50 30.13
C VAL A 139 -26.50 4.90 31.17
N ASN A 140 -26.80 6.21 31.33
CA ASN A 140 -27.79 6.68 32.28
C ASN A 140 -29.21 6.27 31.92
N LEU A 141 -29.54 6.22 30.60
CA LEU A 141 -30.83 5.71 30.13
C LEU A 141 -31.02 4.23 30.51
N GLN A 142 -29.99 3.40 30.23
CA GLN A 142 -30.02 1.96 30.56
C GLN A 142 -30.13 1.72 32.08
N ALA A 143 -29.52 2.59 32.89
CA ALA A 143 -29.61 2.53 34.36
C ALA A 143 -30.93 3.09 34.91
N GLY A 144 -31.80 3.66 34.07
CA GLY A 144 -33.04 4.29 34.50
C GLY A 144 -32.89 5.63 35.22
N ASN A 145 -31.71 6.25 35.14
CA ASN A 145 -31.40 7.52 35.77
C ASN A 145 -31.96 8.73 35.04
N ILE A 146 -32.19 8.60 33.71
CA ILE A 146 -32.77 9.63 32.84
C ILE A 146 -33.81 9.00 31.92
N SER A 147 -34.69 9.84 31.37
CA SER A 147 -35.65 9.44 30.33
C SER A 147 -35.14 9.86 28.93
N GLU A 148 -35.71 9.27 27.89
CA GLU A 148 -35.42 9.63 26.50
C GLU A 148 -35.59 11.13 26.17
N ALA A 149 -36.59 11.77 26.84
CA ALA A 149 -36.85 13.19 26.65
C ALA A 149 -35.71 14.11 27.13
N GLN A 150 -34.80 13.60 27.96
CA GLN A 150 -33.64 14.34 28.47
C GLN A 150 -32.37 14.17 27.61
N ILE A 151 -32.45 13.34 26.56
CA ILE A 151 -31.30 13.00 25.72
C ILE A 151 -31.21 13.98 24.54
N GLN A 152 -30.05 14.56 24.37
CA GLN A 152 -29.73 15.32 23.17
C GLN A 152 -29.24 14.38 22.07
N MET A 153 -29.93 14.39 20.91
CA MET A 153 -29.56 13.62 19.72
C MET A 153 -28.81 14.50 18.73
N PHE A 154 -27.73 13.94 18.18
CA PHE A 154 -26.85 14.63 17.24
C PHE A 154 -26.93 13.97 15.87
N ASP A 155 -26.91 14.79 14.80
CA ASP A 155 -26.65 14.32 13.45
C ASP A 155 -25.14 14.14 13.29
N VAL A 156 -24.73 12.90 13.01
CA VAL A 156 -23.33 12.51 12.87
C VAL A 156 -23.10 11.73 11.57
N GLN A 157 -23.92 11.98 10.55
CA GLN A 157 -23.79 11.31 9.25
C GLN A 157 -22.48 11.69 8.54
N GLY A 158 -22.03 10.82 7.63
CA GLY A 158 -20.86 11.05 6.80
C GLY A 158 -19.55 10.57 7.37
N GLY A 159 -18.44 10.96 6.74
CA GLY A 159 -17.10 10.52 7.04
C GLY A 159 -16.76 9.15 6.47
N TRP A 160 -15.80 8.49 7.09
CA TRP A 160 -15.29 7.18 6.70
C TRP A 160 -15.32 6.21 7.87
N HIS A 161 -15.63 4.95 7.59
CA HIS A 161 -15.45 3.86 8.53
C HIS A 161 -13.96 3.59 8.72
N ASP A 162 -13.56 3.27 9.95
CA ASP A 162 -12.17 2.94 10.27
C ASP A 162 -11.87 1.47 9.96
N ALA A 163 -12.66 0.56 10.52
CA ALA A 163 -12.46 -0.87 10.41
C ALA A 163 -13.80 -1.63 10.32
N GLY A 164 -13.77 -2.95 10.51
CA GLY A 164 -14.94 -3.83 10.43
C GLY A 164 -15.99 -3.62 11.53
N ASP A 165 -15.70 -2.83 12.54
CA ASP A 165 -16.65 -2.36 13.55
C ASP A 165 -17.49 -1.16 13.08
N PHE A 166 -17.18 -0.63 11.88
CA PHE A 166 -17.79 0.56 11.30
C PHE A 166 -17.68 1.82 12.16
N GLY A 167 -16.71 1.87 13.07
CA GLY A 167 -16.39 3.05 13.85
C GLY A 167 -16.01 4.23 12.95
N ARG A 168 -16.33 5.45 13.39
CA ARG A 168 -16.04 6.69 12.66
C ARG A 168 -15.27 7.62 13.57
N TYR A 169 -13.98 7.75 13.27
CA TYR A 169 -13.07 8.55 14.08
C TYR A 169 -12.61 9.77 13.28
N PRO A 170 -12.56 10.97 13.89
CA PRO A 170 -12.10 12.18 13.19
C PRO A 170 -10.69 12.05 12.60
N THR A 171 -9.80 11.32 13.27
CA THR A 171 -8.43 11.06 12.80
C THR A 171 -8.42 10.22 11.53
N ALA A 172 -9.19 9.13 11.46
CA ALA A 172 -9.30 8.30 10.26
C ALA A 172 -9.90 9.08 9.09
N ALA A 173 -10.95 9.87 9.35
CA ALA A 173 -11.57 10.72 8.34
C ALA A 173 -10.62 11.82 7.83
N ALA A 174 -9.84 12.45 8.71
CA ALA A 174 -8.85 13.46 8.34
C ALA A 174 -7.72 12.86 7.49
N THR A 175 -7.26 11.65 7.84
CA THR A 175 -6.24 10.92 7.07
C THR A 175 -6.76 10.58 5.67
N ALA A 176 -7.98 10.05 5.55
CA ALA A 176 -8.59 9.76 4.25
C ALA A 176 -8.71 11.02 3.37
N LEU A 177 -9.15 12.13 3.96
CA LEU A 177 -9.26 13.41 3.27
C LEU A 177 -7.89 13.93 2.82
N ALA A 178 -6.86 13.85 3.68
CA ALA A 178 -5.51 14.27 3.34
C ALA A 178 -4.95 13.47 2.16
N HIS A 179 -5.10 12.14 2.16
CA HIS A 179 -4.65 11.30 1.05
C HIS A 179 -5.37 11.63 -0.26
N MET A 180 -6.67 11.91 -0.22
CA MET A 180 -7.42 12.31 -1.43
C MET A 180 -6.97 13.68 -1.96
N LEU A 181 -6.68 14.63 -1.06
CA LEU A 181 -6.18 15.95 -1.47
C LEU A 181 -4.78 15.84 -2.09
N TYR A 182 -3.87 15.06 -1.50
CA TYR A 182 -2.56 14.81 -2.12
C TYR A 182 -2.68 14.12 -3.48
N ALA A 183 -3.55 13.15 -3.62
CA ALA A 183 -3.78 12.49 -4.91
C ALA A 183 -4.43 13.41 -5.96
N TRP A 184 -5.09 14.48 -5.54
CA TRP A 184 -5.64 15.50 -6.43
C TRP A 184 -4.59 16.51 -6.91
N GLU A 185 -3.60 16.82 -6.05
CA GLU A 185 -2.52 17.77 -6.36
C GLU A 185 -1.42 17.19 -7.26
N LEU A 186 -1.25 15.86 -7.28
CA LEU A 186 -0.24 15.14 -8.07
C LEU A 186 -0.76 14.76 -9.46
#